data_c57cf407efad5314a72e49e86e17a119
#
_entry.id   c57cf407efad5314a72e49e86e17a119
#
_cell.length_a   1.000
_cell.length_b   1.000
_cell.length_c   1.000
_cell.angle_alpha   90.00
_cell.angle_beta   90.00
_cell.angle_gamma   90.00
#
_symmetry.space_group_name_H-M   'P 1'
#
loop_
_entity.id
_entity.type
_entity.pdbx_description
1 polymer ?
#
loop_
_entity_poly.entity_id
_entity_poly.type
_entity_poly.pdbx_seq_one_letter_code
_entity_poly.pdbx_strand_id
1 'polypeptide(L)'
;MPADLDRTLAALADPSRRAIVERLRSRPQRPSEVADALEMSRPAMSRHLRVLRRAGLISQESLEDDARARVISLRTEPLARLRAWVEDVEAMWGDQLQAFKMHAERAHRGRRR
;
A
#
# COMPACT_ATOMS: atom_id res chain seq x y z
N MET A 1 -10.39 -12.97 0.95
CA MET A 1 -9.57 -11.90 0.33
C MET A 1 -8.58 -12.50 -0.67
N PRO A 2 -8.31 -11.82 -1.78
CA PRO A 2 -7.29 -12.29 -2.72
C PRO A 2 -5.92 -12.36 -2.07
N ALA A 3 -5.14 -13.39 -2.39
CA ALA A 3 -3.79 -13.57 -1.83
C ALA A 3 -2.86 -12.38 -2.14
N ASP A 4 -3.06 -11.72 -3.30
CA ASP A 4 -2.29 -10.55 -3.68
C ASP A 4 -2.53 -9.37 -2.73
N LEU A 5 -3.76 -9.17 -2.31
CA LEU A 5 -4.11 -8.12 -1.34
C LEU A 5 -3.49 -8.39 0.02
N ASP A 6 -3.52 -9.65 0.46
CA ASP A 6 -2.89 -10.06 1.72
C ASP A 6 -1.39 -9.77 1.72
N ARG A 7 -0.71 -10.07 0.63
CA ARG A 7 0.72 -9.77 0.48
C ARG A 7 1.00 -8.28 0.53
N THR A 8 0.16 -7.49 -0.12
CA THR A 8 0.27 -6.03 -0.11
C THR A 8 0.11 -5.50 1.32
N LEU A 9 -0.91 -5.94 2.03
CA LEU A 9 -1.16 -5.52 3.41
C LEU A 9 -0.02 -5.94 4.34
N ALA A 10 0.46 -7.17 4.20
CA ALA A 10 1.59 -7.67 5.01
C ALA A 10 2.86 -6.87 4.75
N ALA A 11 3.15 -6.56 3.49
CA ALA A 11 4.32 -5.76 3.14
C ALA A 11 4.23 -4.35 3.72
N LEU A 12 3.06 -3.73 3.70
CA LEU A 12 2.85 -2.38 4.20
C LEU A 12 2.64 -2.31 5.72
N ALA A 13 2.56 -3.44 6.41
CA ALA A 13 2.43 -3.46 7.85
C ALA A 13 3.70 -3.02 8.58
N ASP A 14 4.85 -3.12 7.94
CA ASP A 14 6.14 -2.75 8.52
C ASP A 14 6.44 -1.27 8.23
N PRO A 15 6.77 -0.46 9.26
CA PRO A 15 7.03 0.97 9.06
C PRO A 15 8.26 1.25 8.17
N SER A 16 9.28 0.40 8.22
CA SER A 16 10.46 0.56 7.37
C SER A 16 10.11 0.37 5.90
N ARG A 17 9.27 -0.61 5.60
CA ARG A 17 8.82 -0.84 4.22
C ARG A 17 7.93 0.29 3.73
N ARG A 18 7.07 0.84 4.58
CA ARG A 18 6.29 2.04 4.21
C ARG A 18 7.21 3.22 3.91
N ALA A 19 8.29 3.39 4.68
CA ALA A 19 9.26 4.46 4.43
C ALA A 19 9.95 4.29 3.07
N ILE A 20 10.26 3.05 2.67
CA ILE A 20 10.82 2.77 1.35
C ILE A 20 9.82 3.16 0.25
N VAL A 21 8.57 2.77 0.39
CA VAL A 21 7.51 3.12 -0.56
C VAL A 21 7.38 4.64 -0.68
N GLU A 22 7.35 5.34 0.44
CA GLU A 22 7.29 6.81 0.47
C GLU A 22 8.46 7.44 -0.27
N ARG A 23 9.65 6.90 -0.07
CA ARG A 23 10.86 7.40 -0.71
C ARG A 23 10.80 7.25 -2.24
N LEU A 24 10.14 6.22 -2.73
CA LEU A 24 10.04 5.93 -4.16
C LEU A 24 8.87 6.63 -4.87
N ARG A 25 8.06 7.40 -4.15
CA ARG A 25 6.90 8.08 -4.72
C ARG A 25 7.23 8.99 -5.89
N SER A 26 8.34 9.69 -5.81
CA SER A 26 8.67 10.74 -6.77
C SER A 26 9.48 10.25 -7.95
N ARG A 27 10.32 9.24 -7.77
CA ARG A 27 11.21 8.75 -8.81
C ARG A 27 11.84 7.41 -8.44
N PRO A 28 12.30 6.66 -9.45
CA PRO A 28 13.16 5.49 -9.21
C PRO A 28 14.47 5.91 -8.54
N GLN A 29 14.98 5.05 -7.68
CA GLN A 29 16.22 5.32 -6.94
C GLN A 29 17.03 4.03 -6.83
N ARG A 30 18.33 4.17 -6.58
CA ARG A 30 19.19 3.04 -6.30
C ARG A 30 18.92 2.53 -4.88
N PRO A 31 19.02 1.21 -4.64
CA PRO A 31 18.86 0.67 -3.28
C PRO A 31 19.78 1.33 -2.26
N SER A 32 21.04 1.64 -2.66
CA SER A 32 22.01 2.30 -1.78
C SER A 32 21.56 3.70 -1.39
N GLU A 33 20.97 4.46 -2.32
CA GLU A 33 20.44 5.80 -2.02
C GLU A 33 19.31 5.73 -0.99
N VAL A 34 18.42 4.77 -1.16
CA VAL A 34 17.29 4.58 -0.24
C VAL A 34 17.79 4.13 1.14
N ALA A 35 18.74 3.19 1.17
CA ALA A 35 19.32 2.71 2.41
C ALA A 35 20.00 3.84 3.18
N ASP A 36 20.80 4.67 2.49
CA ASP A 36 21.50 5.80 3.11
C ASP A 36 20.48 6.82 3.65
N ALA A 37 19.46 7.16 2.86
CA ALA A 37 18.45 8.14 3.25
C ALA A 37 17.66 7.68 4.46
N LEU A 38 17.40 6.40 4.61
CA LEU A 38 16.60 5.83 5.70
C LEU A 38 17.46 5.25 6.83
N GLU A 39 18.78 5.41 6.74
CA GLU A 39 19.72 4.91 7.74
C GLU A 39 19.56 3.40 8.00
N MET A 40 19.39 2.63 6.92
CA MET A 40 19.26 1.19 6.99
C MET A 40 20.55 0.50 6.58
N SER A 41 20.83 -0.63 7.25
CA SER A 41 21.92 -1.51 6.81
C SER A 41 21.55 -2.16 5.47
N ARG A 42 22.57 -2.57 4.70
CA ARG A 42 22.36 -3.26 3.43
C ARG A 42 21.61 -4.59 3.59
N PRO A 43 21.92 -5.44 4.59
CA PRO A 43 21.15 -6.65 4.80
C PRO A 43 19.67 -6.39 5.12
N ALA A 44 19.38 -5.38 5.95
CA ALA A 44 18.00 -5.01 6.27
C ALA A 44 17.27 -4.52 5.01
N MET A 45 17.93 -3.66 4.23
CA MET A 45 17.37 -3.17 2.96
C MET A 45 17.05 -4.33 2.03
N SER A 46 17.98 -5.27 1.86
CA SER A 46 17.78 -6.43 0.99
C SER A 46 16.57 -7.27 1.40
N ARG A 47 16.37 -7.47 2.71
CA ARG A 47 15.21 -8.21 3.21
C ARG A 47 13.90 -7.48 2.92
N HIS A 48 13.86 -6.18 3.16
CA HIS A 48 12.67 -5.37 2.90
C HIS A 48 12.34 -5.30 1.42
N LEU A 49 13.35 -5.15 0.56
CA LEU A 49 13.14 -5.11 -0.88
C LEU A 49 12.60 -6.44 -1.41
N ARG A 50 13.04 -7.56 -0.84
CA ARG A 50 12.53 -8.87 -1.22
C ARG A 50 11.05 -9.01 -0.92
N VAL A 51 10.62 -8.59 0.26
CA VAL A 51 9.20 -8.61 0.64
C VAL A 51 8.38 -7.71 -0.29
N LEU A 52 8.86 -6.49 -0.55
CA LEU A 52 8.19 -5.54 -1.43
C LEU A 52 8.07 -6.06 -2.87
N ARG A 53 9.13 -6.70 -3.39
CA ARG A 53 9.08 -7.30 -4.73
C ARG A 53 8.08 -8.45 -4.82
N ARG A 54 8.06 -9.31 -3.82
CA ARG A 54 7.10 -10.43 -3.78
C ARG A 54 5.66 -9.96 -3.73
N ALA A 55 5.43 -8.82 -3.11
CA ALA A 55 4.10 -8.19 -3.07
C ALA A 55 3.78 -7.42 -4.35
N GLY A 56 4.73 -7.29 -5.26
CA GLY A 56 4.54 -6.54 -6.51
C GLY A 56 4.55 -5.03 -6.34
N LEU A 57 5.00 -4.52 -5.19
CA LEU A 57 5.02 -3.09 -4.88
C LEU A 57 6.22 -2.36 -5.49
N ILE A 58 7.27 -3.08 -5.82
CA ILE A 58 8.44 -2.51 -6.47
C ILE A 58 8.90 -3.42 -7.62
N SER A 59 9.54 -2.81 -8.59
CA SER A 59 10.29 -3.50 -9.63
C SER A 59 11.74 -3.06 -9.54
N GLN A 60 12.62 -3.90 -10.02
CA GLN A 60 14.05 -3.62 -10.06
C GLN A 60 14.51 -3.74 -11.51
N GLU A 61 15.11 -2.67 -12.03
CA GLU A 61 15.59 -2.62 -13.39
C GLU A 61 17.06 -2.23 -13.42
N SER A 62 17.80 -2.79 -14.37
CA SER A 62 19.16 -2.36 -14.63
C SER A 62 19.15 -1.14 -15.55
N LEU A 63 19.91 -0.11 -15.19
CA LEU A 63 20.16 1.00 -16.09
C LEU A 63 21.29 0.60 -17.03
N GLU A 64 20.99 0.59 -18.33
CA GLU A 64 21.95 0.22 -19.39
C GLU A 64 22.48 -1.21 -19.19
N ASP A 65 23.65 -1.50 -19.69
CA ASP A 65 24.28 -2.82 -19.61
C ASP A 65 25.05 -3.05 -18.30
N ASP A 66 25.00 -2.10 -17.37
CA ASP A 66 25.73 -2.20 -16.12
C ASP A 66 24.84 -2.81 -15.02
N ALA A 67 25.16 -4.03 -14.60
CA ALA A 67 24.48 -4.74 -13.52
C ALA A 67 24.57 -4.01 -12.16
N ARG A 68 25.50 -3.07 -12.02
CA ARG A 68 25.65 -2.28 -10.78
C ARG A 68 24.71 -1.08 -10.74
N ALA A 69 24.20 -0.65 -11.90
CA ALA A 69 23.29 0.49 -12.01
C ALA A 69 21.85 0.03 -11.92
N ARG A 70 21.49 -0.64 -10.82
CA ARG A 70 20.11 -1.07 -10.57
C ARG A 70 19.34 0.03 -9.88
N VAL A 71 18.12 0.26 -10.38
CA VAL A 71 17.17 1.16 -9.73
C VAL A 71 15.95 0.38 -9.34
N ILE A 72 15.31 0.81 -8.25
CA ILE A 72 14.03 0.31 -7.81
C ILE A 72 12.97 1.36 -8.08
N SER A 73 11.84 0.91 -8.56
CA SER A 73 10.70 1.76 -8.91
C SER A 73 9.46 1.29 -8.18
N LEU A 74 8.63 2.23 -7.78
CA LEU A 74 7.33 1.91 -7.18
C LEU A 74 6.38 1.40 -8.27
N ARG A 75 5.65 0.33 -7.96
CA ARG A 75 4.55 -0.16 -8.78
C ARG A 75 3.25 0.15 -8.08
N THR A 76 2.37 0.84 -8.78
CA THR A 76 1.14 1.35 -8.18
C THR A 76 -0.04 0.39 -8.27
N GLU A 77 0.08 -0.69 -9.07
CA GLU A 77 -1.02 -1.63 -9.27
C GLU A 77 -1.52 -2.28 -7.97
N PRO A 78 -0.64 -2.76 -7.07
CA PRO A 78 -1.11 -3.29 -5.80
C PRO A 78 -1.80 -2.25 -4.93
N LEU A 79 -1.32 -1.00 -4.98
CA LEU A 79 -1.94 0.11 -4.25
C LEU A 79 -3.33 0.43 -4.80
N ALA A 80 -3.51 0.37 -6.11
CA ALA A 80 -4.81 0.58 -6.74
C ALA A 80 -5.82 -0.50 -6.31
N ARG A 81 -5.38 -1.76 -6.22
CA ARG A 81 -6.23 -2.86 -5.72
C ARG A 81 -6.60 -2.67 -4.26
N LEU A 82 -5.64 -2.24 -3.44
CA LEU A 82 -5.89 -1.94 -2.04
C LEU A 82 -6.91 -0.81 -1.89
N ARG A 83 -6.74 0.26 -2.68
CA ARG A 83 -7.68 1.38 -2.68
C ARG A 83 -9.09 0.92 -3.07
N ALA A 84 -9.21 0.10 -4.10
CA ALA A 84 -10.50 -0.42 -4.53
C ALA A 84 -11.19 -1.22 -3.42
N TRP A 85 -10.43 -2.07 -2.72
CA TRP A 85 -10.95 -2.83 -1.59
C TRP A 85 -11.43 -1.91 -0.45
N VAL A 86 -10.64 -0.89 -0.12
CA VAL A 86 -11.02 0.08 0.92
C VAL A 86 -12.29 0.82 0.51
N GLU A 87 -12.38 1.26 -0.74
CA GLU A 87 -13.58 1.95 -1.26
C GLU A 87 -14.82 1.05 -1.18
N ASP A 88 -14.68 -0.23 -1.52
CA ASP A 88 -15.77 -1.20 -1.44
C ASP A 88 -16.26 -1.37 0.00
N VAL A 89 -15.33 -1.51 0.94
CA VAL A 89 -15.68 -1.64 2.37
C VAL A 89 -16.36 -0.36 2.87
N GLU A 90 -15.83 0.80 2.54
CA GLU A 90 -16.41 2.09 2.93
C GLU A 90 -17.80 2.28 2.35
N ALA A 91 -18.00 1.90 1.08
CA ALA A 91 -19.30 2.04 0.42
C ALA A 91 -20.36 1.18 1.09
N MET A 92 -20.04 -0.08 1.38
CA MET A 92 -20.95 -0.98 2.10
C MET A 92 -21.30 -0.45 3.48
N TRP A 93 -20.32 0.02 4.22
CA TRP A 93 -20.53 0.58 5.56
C TRP A 93 -21.35 1.86 5.49
N GLY A 94 -21.06 2.74 4.53
CA GLY A 94 -21.79 3.97 4.31
C GLY A 94 -23.26 3.72 3.99
N ASP A 95 -23.56 2.75 3.14
CA ASP A 95 -24.92 2.36 2.78
C ASP A 95 -25.69 1.83 3.99
N GLN A 96 -25.06 1.00 4.80
CA GLN A 96 -25.68 0.46 6.01
C GLN A 96 -25.94 1.54 7.05
N LEU A 97 -24.99 2.45 7.25
CA LEU A 97 -25.17 3.58 8.16
C LEU A 97 -26.32 4.47 7.73
N GLN A 98 -26.41 4.75 6.42
CA GLN A 98 -27.47 5.56 5.87
C GLN A 98 -28.83 4.90 6.05
N ALA A 99 -28.93 3.60 5.79
CA ALA A 99 -30.16 2.84 6.00
C ALA A 99 -30.57 2.83 7.47
N PHE A 100 -29.63 2.61 8.37
CA PHE A 100 -29.87 2.64 9.81
C PHE A 100 -30.34 4.01 10.27
N LYS A 101 -29.70 5.07 9.80
CA LYS A 101 -30.06 6.44 10.13
C LYS A 101 -31.49 6.76 9.67
N MET A 102 -31.85 6.39 8.47
CA MET A 102 -33.19 6.59 7.93
C MET A 102 -34.24 5.83 8.74
N HIS A 103 -33.93 4.60 9.13
CA HIS A 103 -34.82 3.80 9.98
C HIS A 103 -35.04 4.44 11.34
N ALA A 104 -33.96 4.92 11.97
CA ALA A 104 -34.02 5.59 13.26
C ALA A 104 -34.84 6.89 13.17
N GLU A 105 -34.69 7.66 12.11
CA GLU A 105 -35.48 8.89 11.89
C GLU A 105 -36.94 8.59 11.71
N ARG A 106 -37.31 7.53 10.97
CA ARG A 106 -38.72 7.10 10.82
C ARG A 106 -39.33 6.67 12.14
N ALA A 107 -38.60 5.90 12.94
CA ALA A 107 -39.06 5.49 14.25
C ALA A 107 -39.27 6.69 15.18
N HIS A 108 -38.39 7.67 15.14
CA HIS A 108 -38.50 8.90 15.92
C HIS A 108 -39.71 9.73 15.52
N ARG A 109 -39.98 9.86 14.23
CA ARG A 109 -41.17 10.57 13.73
C ARG A 109 -42.45 9.86 14.14
N GLY A 110 -42.46 8.53 14.10
CA GLY A 110 -43.62 7.75 14.55
C GLY A 110 -43.95 7.93 16.02
N ARG A 111 -42.96 8.18 16.86
CA ARG A 111 -43.14 8.39 18.31
C ARG A 111 -43.68 9.78 18.66
N ARG A 112 -43.57 10.73 17.75
CA ARG A 112 -44.07 12.10 18.00
C ARG A 112 -45.55 12.27 17.71
N ARG A 113 -46.16 11.26 17.12
CA ARG A 113 -47.61 11.22 16.88
C ARG A 113 -48.28 10.44 18.01
#